data_3fdf4592df2ad46afefe077ac638d6b3
#
_entry.id   3fdf4592df2ad46afefe077ac638d6b3
#
_cell.length_a   1.000
_cell.length_b   1.000
_cell.length_c   1.000
_cell.angle_alpha   90.00
_cell.angle_beta   90.00
_cell.angle_gamma   90.00
#
_symmetry.space_group_name_H-M   'P 1'
#
loop_
_entity.id
_entity.type
_entity.pdbx_description
1 polymer ?
#
loop_
_entity_poly.entity_id
_entity_poly.type
_entity_poly.pdbx_seq_one_letter_code
_entity_poly.pdbx_strand_id
1 'polypeptide(L)'
;MNGLNVTSIQRECIHDGPGIRTTVFLKGCIFHCPWCCNPETISKKAQFIDNEKCIKLKGIKSIICRNCERYGGRSKIAECPFGVTQPISHYYDADTLFEILLKDEKLYNLSGGGITFLGGEPLLWTKELKPLLQRIKSKNISIYIETTLASQPDDVLMLLPYIDGFYVDLKLQDENNPTKAYINNVCRYLDLIKNTETNIIFRLVFVKSLLFNTNVTQILHKLNVKSIEILKCHNLGEKKYIKLGLPNKDFTPSQNDFITFSKKIENEGISVSLLTT
;
A
#
# COMPACT_ATOMS: atom_id res chain seq x y z
N MET A 1 -12.86 -7.67 16.72
CA MET A 1 -12.74 -8.58 15.55
C MET A 1 -11.26 -8.89 15.44
N ASN A 2 -10.89 -10.15 15.69
CA ASN A 2 -9.51 -10.60 15.58
C ASN A 2 -9.31 -11.08 14.13
N GLY A 3 -8.58 -10.32 13.32
CA GLY A 3 -8.29 -10.71 11.94
C GLY A 3 -7.74 -9.56 11.11
N LEU A 4 -7.19 -9.91 9.95
CA LEU A 4 -6.64 -8.98 8.96
C LEU A 4 -7.76 -8.42 8.09
N ASN A 5 -7.83 -7.12 7.95
CA ASN A 5 -8.78 -6.45 7.06
C ASN A 5 -8.17 -6.33 5.66
N VAL A 6 -8.63 -7.15 4.72
CA VAL A 6 -8.09 -7.31 3.37
C VAL A 6 -9.03 -6.68 2.34
N THR A 7 -8.52 -5.81 1.49
CA THR A 7 -9.27 -5.19 0.39
C THR A 7 -9.26 -6.05 -0.86
N SER A 8 -8.13 -6.68 -1.17
CA SER A 8 -8.00 -7.59 -2.31
C SER A 8 -6.85 -8.56 -2.13
N ILE A 9 -6.92 -9.67 -2.82
CA ILE A 9 -5.85 -10.66 -2.98
C ILE A 9 -5.63 -10.79 -4.49
N GLN A 10 -4.44 -10.44 -4.96
CA GLN A 10 -4.04 -10.55 -6.36
C GLN A 10 -3.04 -11.69 -6.50
N ARG A 11 -3.32 -12.59 -7.44
CA ARG A 11 -2.49 -13.76 -7.69
C ARG A 11 -1.62 -13.53 -8.92
N GLU A 12 -0.55 -14.32 -9.04
CA GLU A 12 0.35 -14.30 -10.20
C GLU A 12 1.02 -12.94 -10.47
N CYS A 13 1.28 -12.16 -9.41
CA CYS A 13 1.99 -10.88 -9.49
C CYS A 13 3.49 -11.12 -9.73
N ILE A 14 4.09 -10.32 -10.64
CA ILE A 14 5.50 -10.41 -11.02
C ILE A 14 6.31 -9.14 -10.70
N HIS A 15 5.67 -8.12 -10.13
CA HIS A 15 6.30 -6.82 -9.80
C HIS A 15 6.39 -6.54 -8.29
N ASP A 16 5.90 -7.48 -7.47
CA ASP A 16 5.79 -7.29 -6.02
C ASP A 16 6.83 -8.10 -5.25
N GLY A 17 7.93 -8.47 -5.90
CA GLY A 17 9.04 -9.23 -5.33
C GLY A 17 9.60 -10.29 -6.28
N PRO A 18 10.61 -11.06 -5.82
CA PRO A 18 11.19 -12.14 -6.61
C PRO A 18 10.17 -13.23 -6.94
N GLY A 19 10.23 -13.76 -8.15
CA GLY A 19 9.37 -14.85 -8.62
C GLY A 19 7.90 -14.45 -8.81
N ILE A 20 7.01 -15.44 -8.88
CA ILE A 20 5.57 -15.23 -8.97
C ILE A 20 5.00 -15.15 -7.55
N ARG A 21 4.21 -14.12 -7.29
CA ARG A 21 3.72 -13.85 -5.93
C ARG A 21 2.20 -13.71 -5.86
N THR A 22 1.67 -14.01 -4.69
CA THR A 22 0.31 -13.57 -4.33
C THR A 22 0.43 -12.34 -3.45
N THR A 23 -0.24 -11.27 -3.86
CA THR A 23 -0.17 -9.97 -3.20
C THR A 23 -1.45 -9.71 -2.41
N VAL A 24 -1.29 -9.41 -1.12
CA VAL A 24 -2.39 -9.18 -0.17
C VAL A 24 -2.47 -7.70 0.19
N PHE A 25 -3.57 -7.04 -0.19
CA PHE A 25 -3.79 -5.63 0.07
C PHE A 25 -4.52 -5.43 1.40
N LEU A 26 -3.81 -4.94 2.41
CA LEU A 26 -4.35 -4.65 3.73
C LEU A 26 -4.98 -3.25 3.78
N LYS A 27 -5.97 -3.08 4.66
CA LYS A 27 -6.70 -1.83 4.81
C LYS A 27 -6.24 -1.04 6.02
N GLY A 28 -6.11 0.26 5.85
CA GLY A 28 -5.59 1.22 6.82
C GLY A 28 -4.22 1.73 6.41
N CYS A 29 -4.06 3.05 6.29
CA CYS A 29 -2.80 3.71 6.00
C CYS A 29 -2.61 4.92 6.90
N ILE A 30 -1.36 5.23 7.22
CA ILE A 30 -0.98 6.43 7.96
C ILE A 30 -0.98 7.65 7.03
N PHE A 31 -0.59 7.41 5.76
CA PHE A 31 -0.53 8.45 4.74
C PHE A 31 -1.86 8.62 4.00
N HIS A 32 -2.08 9.84 3.50
CA HIS A 32 -3.22 10.22 2.66
C HIS A 32 -2.71 10.82 1.35
N CYS A 33 -1.83 10.10 0.67
CA CYS A 33 -1.22 10.58 -0.57
C CYS A 33 -2.29 10.89 -1.62
N PRO A 34 -2.35 12.10 -2.17
CA PRO A 34 -3.38 12.48 -3.14
C PRO A 34 -3.23 11.75 -4.49
N TRP A 35 -2.09 11.13 -4.73
CA TRP A 35 -1.80 10.31 -5.92
C TRP A 35 -1.91 8.79 -5.66
N CYS A 36 -2.47 8.37 -4.52
CA CYS A 36 -2.55 6.95 -4.16
C CYS A 36 -3.36 6.17 -5.21
N CYS A 37 -2.79 5.11 -5.80
CA CYS A 37 -3.52 4.27 -6.74
C CYS A 37 -4.51 3.30 -6.06
N ASN A 38 -4.40 3.16 -4.73
CA ASN A 38 -5.28 2.33 -3.91
C ASN A 38 -5.98 3.13 -2.79
N PRO A 39 -6.72 4.22 -3.12
CA PRO A 39 -7.35 5.09 -2.12
C PRO A 39 -8.35 4.34 -1.23
N GLU A 40 -8.91 3.23 -1.70
CA GLU A 40 -9.79 2.36 -0.94
C GLU A 40 -9.11 1.72 0.28
N THR A 41 -7.79 1.60 0.26
CA THR A 41 -7.03 1.00 1.37
C THR A 41 -6.74 1.99 2.50
N ILE A 42 -6.83 3.30 2.26
CA ILE A 42 -6.41 4.34 3.21
C ILE A 42 -7.25 4.32 4.48
N SER A 43 -8.56 4.50 4.35
CA SER A 43 -9.46 4.57 5.49
C SER A 43 -10.04 3.20 5.85
N LYS A 44 -9.94 2.80 7.13
CA LYS A 44 -10.55 1.55 7.63
C LYS A 44 -12.07 1.50 7.44
N LYS A 45 -12.74 2.65 7.28
CA LYS A 45 -14.20 2.78 7.17
C LYS A 45 -14.70 3.06 5.76
N ALA A 46 -13.79 3.25 4.77
CA ALA A 46 -14.20 3.58 3.42
C ALA A 46 -15.04 2.46 2.78
N GLN A 47 -16.02 2.86 1.99
CA GLN A 47 -16.91 1.98 1.22
C GLN A 47 -17.02 2.50 -0.20
N PHE A 48 -17.17 1.63 -1.17
CA PHE A 48 -17.53 2.04 -2.53
C PHE A 48 -18.99 2.46 -2.60
N ILE A 49 -19.25 3.44 -3.44
CA ILE A 49 -20.56 4.05 -3.61
C ILE A 49 -20.93 3.98 -5.08
N ASP A 50 -22.03 3.27 -5.35
CA ASP A 50 -22.62 3.20 -6.68
C ASP A 50 -23.81 4.16 -6.75
N ASN A 51 -23.56 5.36 -7.27
CA ASN A 51 -24.60 6.40 -7.38
C ASN A 51 -25.75 6.00 -8.32
N GLU A 52 -25.48 5.15 -9.31
CA GLU A 52 -26.50 4.71 -10.27
C GLU A 52 -27.59 3.85 -9.58
N LYS A 53 -27.26 3.16 -8.50
CA LYS A 53 -28.21 2.42 -7.69
C LYS A 53 -28.97 3.28 -6.69
N CYS A 54 -28.60 4.54 -6.50
CA CYS A 54 -29.20 5.41 -5.49
C CYS A 54 -30.60 5.89 -5.91
N ILE A 55 -31.64 5.30 -5.35
CA ILE A 55 -33.03 5.67 -5.65
C ILE A 55 -33.33 7.12 -5.24
N LYS A 56 -32.69 7.64 -4.18
CA LYS A 56 -32.86 9.05 -3.76
C LYS A 56 -32.36 10.02 -4.81
N LEU A 57 -31.23 9.71 -5.47
CA LEU A 57 -30.73 10.51 -6.60
C LEU A 57 -31.63 10.45 -7.83
N LYS A 58 -32.40 9.35 -7.97
CA LYS A 58 -33.43 9.19 -9.02
C LYS A 58 -34.77 9.84 -8.65
N GLY A 59 -34.83 10.60 -7.55
CA GLY A 59 -36.06 11.26 -7.10
C GLY A 59 -37.08 10.35 -6.44
N ILE A 60 -36.78 9.07 -6.23
CA ILE A 60 -37.69 8.10 -5.61
C ILE A 60 -37.70 8.29 -4.09
N LYS A 61 -38.85 8.57 -3.53
CA LYS A 61 -39.02 8.72 -2.07
C LYS A 61 -39.10 7.34 -1.40
N SER A 62 -38.29 7.14 -0.34
CA SER A 62 -38.30 5.93 0.48
C SER A 62 -38.10 6.29 1.95
N ILE A 63 -38.79 5.62 2.83
CA ILE A 63 -38.68 5.79 4.29
C ILE A 63 -37.23 5.47 4.76
N ILE A 64 -36.60 4.49 4.14
CA ILE A 64 -35.21 4.08 4.39
C ILE A 64 -34.26 5.22 4.07
N CYS A 65 -34.51 5.94 2.96
CA CYS A 65 -33.66 7.04 2.51
C CYS A 65 -33.81 8.33 3.34
N ARG A 66 -34.85 8.46 4.17
CA ARG A 66 -35.02 9.61 5.09
C ARG A 66 -33.92 9.65 6.14
N ASN A 67 -33.43 8.50 6.57
CA ASN A 67 -32.44 8.34 7.62
C ASN A 67 -31.03 8.05 7.08
N CYS A 68 -30.80 8.20 5.78
CA CYS A 68 -29.51 7.96 5.16
C CYS A 68 -28.52 9.07 5.53
N GLU A 69 -27.46 8.76 6.29
CA GLU A 69 -26.44 9.72 6.75
C GLU A 69 -25.75 10.45 5.60
N ARG A 70 -25.58 9.77 4.46
CA ARG A 70 -24.97 10.34 3.26
C ARG A 70 -25.66 11.61 2.76
N TYR A 71 -26.97 11.76 3.10
CA TYR A 71 -27.80 12.90 2.69
C TYR A 71 -28.39 13.65 3.87
N GLY A 72 -27.67 13.67 5.01
CA GLY A 72 -28.10 14.40 6.20
C GLY A 72 -29.08 13.67 7.10
N GLY A 73 -29.27 12.36 6.92
CA GLY A 73 -30.05 11.51 7.84
C GLY A 73 -29.25 11.09 9.07
N ARG A 74 -29.96 10.82 10.19
CA ARG A 74 -29.36 10.47 11.49
C ARG A 74 -29.09 8.95 11.69
N SER A 75 -29.35 8.12 10.71
CA SER A 75 -29.22 6.65 10.84
C SER A 75 -27.94 6.16 10.21
N LYS A 76 -27.16 5.37 10.98
CA LYS A 76 -26.00 4.62 10.51
C LYS A 76 -26.45 3.41 9.72
N ILE A 77 -26.88 3.59 8.49
CA ILE A 77 -27.13 2.45 7.59
C ILE A 77 -25.76 2.02 7.09
N ALA A 78 -25.17 1.01 7.74
CA ALA A 78 -23.87 0.45 7.38
C ALA A 78 -23.90 -0.15 5.96
N GLU A 79 -25.07 -0.66 5.54
CA GLU A 79 -25.29 -1.21 4.22
C GLU A 79 -26.60 -0.67 3.64
N CYS A 80 -26.51 -0.12 2.43
CA CYS A 80 -27.68 0.34 1.72
C CYS A 80 -28.44 -0.87 1.14
N PRO A 81 -29.74 -1.08 1.45
CA PRO A 81 -30.52 -2.21 0.94
C PRO A 81 -30.69 -2.19 -0.58
N PHE A 82 -30.41 -1.05 -1.22
CA PHE A 82 -30.39 -0.92 -2.68
C PHE A 82 -29.02 -1.16 -3.31
N GLY A 83 -28.03 -1.63 -2.50
CA GLY A 83 -26.68 -1.94 -2.97
C GLY A 83 -25.86 -0.72 -3.43
N VAL A 84 -26.20 0.49 -2.95
CA VAL A 84 -25.44 1.72 -3.24
C VAL A 84 -24.09 1.72 -2.55
N THR A 85 -24.03 1.20 -1.33
CA THR A 85 -22.77 1.02 -0.60
C THR A 85 -22.33 -0.43 -0.70
N GLN A 86 -21.07 -0.63 -1.07
CA GLN A 86 -20.47 -1.95 -1.16
C GLN A 86 -19.27 -2.02 -0.21
N PRO A 87 -19.14 -3.10 0.59
CA PRO A 87 -17.93 -3.32 1.38
C PRO A 87 -16.74 -3.43 0.45
N ILE A 88 -15.61 -2.80 0.82
CA ILE A 88 -14.38 -2.83 0.04
C ILE A 88 -13.43 -3.88 0.59
N SER A 89 -13.67 -4.38 1.78
CA SER A 89 -12.76 -5.25 2.47
C SER A 89 -13.48 -6.29 3.29
N HIS A 90 -12.81 -7.41 3.53
CA HIS A 90 -13.27 -8.50 4.36
C HIS A 90 -12.25 -8.78 5.46
N TYR A 91 -12.73 -9.15 6.64
CA TYR A 91 -11.87 -9.64 7.71
C TYR A 91 -11.62 -11.14 7.54
N TYR A 92 -10.34 -11.50 7.56
CA TYR A 92 -9.89 -12.89 7.52
C TYR A 92 -9.12 -13.18 8.81
N ASP A 93 -9.45 -14.28 9.48
CA ASP A 93 -8.56 -14.86 10.47
C ASP A 93 -7.31 -15.46 9.79
N ALA A 94 -6.28 -15.73 10.58
CA ALA A 94 -5.00 -16.21 10.06
C ALA A 94 -5.14 -17.59 9.36
N ASP A 95 -6.04 -18.44 9.84
CA ASP A 95 -6.23 -19.78 9.30
C ASP A 95 -6.89 -19.73 7.92
N THR A 96 -7.99 -19.00 7.81
CA THR A 96 -8.71 -18.82 6.55
C THR A 96 -7.82 -18.18 5.48
N LEU A 97 -7.07 -17.12 5.85
CA LEU A 97 -6.20 -16.45 4.90
C LEU A 97 -5.04 -17.35 4.48
N PHE A 98 -4.47 -18.12 5.39
CA PHE A 98 -3.41 -19.08 5.08
C PHE A 98 -3.86 -20.10 4.03
N GLU A 99 -5.02 -20.72 4.19
CA GLU A 99 -5.56 -21.69 3.22
C GLU A 99 -5.79 -21.07 1.82
N ILE A 100 -6.21 -19.80 1.79
CA ILE A 100 -6.36 -19.07 0.51
C ILE A 100 -5.00 -18.90 -0.17
N LEU A 101 -3.97 -18.51 0.59
CA LEU A 101 -2.63 -18.23 0.07
C LEU A 101 -1.89 -19.50 -0.36
N LEU A 102 -2.12 -20.63 0.30
CA LEU A 102 -1.53 -21.91 -0.08
C LEU A 102 -1.99 -22.46 -1.44
N LYS A 103 -3.08 -21.95 -1.99
CA LYS A 103 -3.52 -22.38 -3.33
C LYS A 103 -2.48 -22.17 -4.42
N ASP A 104 -1.54 -21.25 -4.21
CA ASP A 104 -0.46 -20.91 -5.14
C ASP A 104 0.91 -21.48 -4.73
N GLU A 105 0.99 -22.36 -3.71
CA GLU A 105 2.23 -22.91 -3.19
C GLU A 105 3.13 -23.51 -4.30
N LYS A 106 2.53 -24.19 -5.28
CA LYS A 106 3.27 -24.75 -6.43
C LYS A 106 3.95 -23.68 -7.28
N LEU A 107 3.25 -22.54 -7.50
CA LEU A 107 3.81 -21.41 -8.26
C LEU A 107 4.97 -20.76 -7.51
N TYR A 108 4.83 -20.60 -6.19
CA TYR A 108 5.89 -20.06 -5.34
C TYR A 108 7.15 -20.93 -5.41
N ASN A 109 7.00 -22.24 -5.25
CA ASN A 109 8.12 -23.19 -5.25
C ASN A 109 8.82 -23.26 -6.62
N LEU A 110 8.08 -23.20 -7.72
CA LEU A 110 8.62 -23.25 -9.07
C LEU A 110 9.36 -21.97 -9.48
N SER A 111 8.93 -20.82 -8.98
CA SER A 111 9.45 -19.51 -9.40
C SER A 111 10.42 -18.88 -8.41
N GLY A 112 10.59 -19.46 -7.21
CA GLY A 112 11.25 -18.80 -6.09
C GLY A 112 10.44 -17.59 -5.55
N GLY A 113 9.14 -17.58 -5.80
CA GLY A 113 8.22 -16.54 -5.41
C GLY A 113 7.67 -16.70 -3.99
N GLY A 114 6.49 -16.15 -3.75
CA GLY A 114 5.87 -16.22 -2.42
C GLY A 114 4.72 -15.24 -2.23
N ILE A 115 4.66 -14.62 -1.07
CA ILE A 115 3.56 -13.74 -0.69
C ILE A 115 4.11 -12.35 -0.37
N THR A 116 3.41 -11.31 -0.85
CA THR A 116 3.71 -9.93 -0.53
C THR A 116 2.51 -9.28 0.15
N PHE A 117 2.74 -8.68 1.30
CA PHE A 117 1.74 -7.88 2.01
C PHE A 117 1.98 -6.41 1.71
N LEU A 118 0.94 -5.73 1.24
CA LEU A 118 0.96 -4.30 0.92
C LEU A 118 -0.45 -3.70 1.06
N GLY A 119 -0.77 -2.61 0.39
CA GLY A 119 -2.10 -2.02 0.30
C GLY A 119 -2.17 -0.65 0.96
N GLY A 120 -2.60 -0.57 2.21
CA GLY A 120 -2.42 0.59 3.08
C GLY A 120 -1.03 0.60 3.70
N GLU A 121 -0.94 0.37 5.01
CA GLU A 121 0.32 0.18 5.72
C GLU A 121 0.27 -1.16 6.48
N PRO A 122 0.94 -2.21 5.99
CA PRO A 122 0.88 -3.55 6.61
C PRO A 122 1.39 -3.57 8.06
N LEU A 123 2.36 -2.73 8.39
CA LEU A 123 2.92 -2.67 9.75
C LEU A 123 1.95 -2.08 10.80
N LEU A 124 0.75 -1.66 10.40
CA LEU A 124 -0.35 -1.39 11.34
C LEU A 124 -1.04 -2.67 11.86
N TRP A 125 -0.70 -3.83 11.29
CA TRP A 125 -1.32 -5.12 11.54
C TRP A 125 -0.32 -6.15 12.09
N THR A 126 0.76 -5.71 12.73
CA THR A 126 1.88 -6.56 13.17
C THR A 126 1.43 -7.72 14.05
N LYS A 127 0.49 -7.47 14.98
CA LYS A 127 -0.04 -8.48 15.89
C LYS A 127 -0.84 -9.55 15.17
N GLU A 128 -1.69 -9.12 14.23
CA GLU A 128 -2.55 -10.00 13.44
C GLU A 128 -1.77 -10.73 12.34
N LEU A 129 -0.73 -10.09 11.78
CA LEU A 129 0.16 -10.70 10.78
C LEU A 129 1.01 -11.83 11.38
N LYS A 130 1.54 -11.67 12.60
CA LYS A 130 2.50 -12.60 13.18
C LYS A 130 2.08 -14.07 13.05
N PRO A 131 0.90 -14.51 13.53
CA PRO A 131 0.51 -15.93 13.44
C PRO A 131 0.40 -16.43 12.00
N LEU A 132 -0.02 -15.56 11.06
CA LEU A 132 -0.08 -15.90 9.65
C LEU A 132 1.32 -16.08 9.06
N LEU A 133 2.25 -15.12 9.31
CA LEU A 133 3.62 -15.19 8.79
C LEU A 133 4.35 -16.41 9.32
N GLN A 134 4.16 -16.79 10.59
CA GLN A 134 4.71 -18.01 11.18
C GLN A 134 4.30 -19.26 10.39
N ARG A 135 3.02 -19.37 10.05
CA ARG A 135 2.49 -20.51 9.27
C ARG A 135 3.03 -20.52 7.84
N ILE A 136 3.07 -19.36 7.17
CA ILE A 136 3.62 -19.24 5.82
C ILE A 136 5.08 -19.67 5.81
N LYS A 137 5.87 -19.18 6.78
CA LYS A 137 7.30 -19.48 6.88
C LYS A 137 7.57 -20.95 7.19
N SER A 138 6.69 -21.64 7.93
CA SER A 138 6.81 -23.10 8.17
C SER A 138 6.69 -23.95 6.88
N LYS A 139 6.19 -23.35 5.80
CA LYS A 139 6.13 -23.94 4.45
C LYS A 139 7.30 -23.52 3.55
N ASN A 140 8.31 -22.81 4.09
CA ASN A 140 9.43 -22.25 3.33
C ASN A 140 9.00 -21.29 2.20
N ILE A 141 7.83 -20.66 2.32
CA ILE A 141 7.35 -19.67 1.36
C ILE A 141 7.97 -18.32 1.68
N SER A 142 8.48 -17.64 0.65
CA SER A 142 9.08 -16.31 0.78
C SER A 142 8.03 -15.26 1.11
N ILE A 143 8.37 -14.34 2.04
CA ILE A 143 7.49 -13.26 2.51
C ILE A 143 8.16 -11.92 2.30
N TYR A 144 7.48 -11.03 1.58
CA TYR A 144 7.85 -9.62 1.43
C TYR A 144 6.76 -8.71 2.03
N ILE A 145 7.19 -7.55 2.50
CA ILE A 145 6.27 -6.50 2.98
C ILE A 145 6.64 -5.19 2.27
N GLU A 146 5.66 -4.58 1.59
CA GLU A 146 5.79 -3.21 1.10
C GLU A 146 5.24 -2.24 2.14
N THR A 147 6.08 -1.35 2.62
CA THR A 147 5.80 -0.45 3.75
C THR A 147 6.47 0.89 3.58
N THR A 148 5.90 1.91 4.20
CA THR A 148 6.52 3.24 4.30
C THR A 148 7.50 3.36 5.47
N LEU A 149 7.57 2.37 6.35
CA LEU A 149 8.28 2.40 7.63
C LEU A 149 7.88 3.58 8.53
N ALA A 150 6.62 4.03 8.45
CA ALA A 150 6.12 5.15 9.24
C ALA A 150 5.46 4.72 10.56
N SER A 151 5.25 3.42 10.79
CA SER A 151 4.75 2.86 12.05
C SER A 151 5.84 2.88 13.14
N GLN A 152 5.55 2.31 14.32
CA GLN A 152 6.54 2.23 15.39
C GLN A 152 7.59 1.13 15.07
N PRO A 153 8.90 1.45 15.10
CA PRO A 153 9.94 0.49 14.74
C PRO A 153 9.93 -0.80 15.57
N ASP A 154 9.62 -0.70 16.85
CA ASP A 154 9.64 -1.86 17.76
C ASP A 154 8.58 -2.91 17.39
N ASP A 155 7.49 -2.49 16.73
CA ASP A 155 6.43 -3.41 16.29
C ASP A 155 6.92 -4.39 15.21
N VAL A 156 7.91 -4.02 14.40
CA VAL A 156 8.43 -4.89 13.33
C VAL A 156 9.30 -6.02 13.88
N LEU A 157 9.94 -5.83 15.03
CA LEU A 157 10.87 -6.83 15.59
C LEU A 157 10.24 -8.21 15.75
N MET A 158 8.96 -8.26 16.10
CA MET A 158 8.23 -9.52 16.24
C MET A 158 7.97 -10.24 14.90
N LEU A 159 8.10 -9.53 13.78
CA LEU A 159 7.87 -10.08 12.42
C LEU A 159 9.17 -10.40 11.69
N LEU A 160 10.30 -9.75 12.03
CA LEU A 160 11.59 -9.91 11.34
C LEU A 160 12.01 -11.36 11.10
N PRO A 161 11.83 -12.32 12.04
CA PRO A 161 12.22 -13.70 11.81
C PRO A 161 11.48 -14.41 10.66
N TYR A 162 10.40 -13.80 10.16
CA TYR A 162 9.53 -14.38 9.14
C TYR A 162 9.59 -13.65 7.81
N ILE A 163 10.27 -12.48 7.73
CA ILE A 163 10.31 -11.61 6.57
C ILE A 163 11.63 -11.80 5.81
N ASP A 164 11.53 -12.09 4.50
CA ASP A 164 12.68 -12.23 3.61
C ASP A 164 13.07 -10.89 2.96
N GLY A 165 12.13 -9.96 2.83
CA GLY A 165 12.44 -8.65 2.28
C GLY A 165 11.38 -7.58 2.51
N PHE A 166 11.84 -6.34 2.44
CA PHE A 166 11.01 -5.14 2.45
C PHE A 166 11.12 -4.38 1.14
N TYR A 167 9.99 -3.98 0.60
CA TYR A 167 9.90 -2.82 -0.28
C TYR A 167 9.64 -1.59 0.57
N VAL A 168 10.61 -0.69 0.63
CA VAL A 168 10.52 0.55 1.40
C VAL A 168 10.07 1.68 0.47
N ASP A 169 8.77 1.97 0.48
CA ASP A 169 8.18 3.04 -0.34
C ASP A 169 8.36 4.39 0.36
N LEU A 170 9.39 5.13 -0.05
CA LEU A 170 9.75 6.41 0.54
C LEU A 170 8.74 7.50 0.19
N LYS A 171 8.13 8.11 1.20
CA LYS A 171 7.17 9.21 1.04
C LYS A 171 7.86 10.56 1.19
N LEU A 172 8.44 11.04 0.08
CA LEU A 172 9.24 12.27 0.00
C LEU A 172 8.51 13.45 -0.67
N GLN A 173 7.25 13.26 -1.04
CA GLN A 173 6.48 14.15 -1.90
C GLN A 173 5.67 15.23 -1.15
N ASP A 174 5.72 15.25 0.17
CA ASP A 174 4.99 16.24 0.94
C ASP A 174 5.63 17.63 0.76
N GLU A 175 4.85 18.62 0.35
CA GLU A 175 5.29 20.02 0.22
C GLU A 175 5.81 20.58 1.56
N ASN A 176 5.34 20.02 2.67
CA ASN A 176 5.79 20.35 4.02
C ASN A 176 7.06 19.61 4.47
N ASN A 177 7.77 18.96 3.55
CA ASN A 177 8.91 18.06 3.83
C ASN A 177 8.48 16.73 4.47
N PRO A 178 9.02 15.60 4.05
CA PRO A 178 8.91 14.42 4.90
C PRO A 178 9.45 14.86 6.25
N THR A 179 8.59 14.85 7.28
CA THR A 179 8.97 15.44 8.55
C THR A 179 10.30 14.84 8.97
N LYS A 180 11.20 15.63 9.53
CA LYS A 180 12.47 15.12 10.08
C LYS A 180 12.22 13.89 10.95
N ALA A 181 11.04 13.84 11.58
CA ALA A 181 10.55 12.70 12.36
C ALA A 181 10.36 11.44 11.49
N TYR A 182 9.76 11.53 10.30
CA TYR A 182 9.59 10.38 9.41
C TYR A 182 10.94 9.81 8.96
N ILE A 183 11.86 10.67 8.49
CA ILE A 183 13.20 10.21 8.05
C ILE A 183 13.97 9.60 9.21
N ASN A 184 13.91 10.17 10.41
CA ASN A 184 14.54 9.58 11.59
C ASN A 184 13.91 8.22 11.95
N ASN A 185 12.60 8.06 11.75
CA ASN A 185 11.93 6.79 11.96
C ASN A 185 12.41 5.73 10.97
N VAL A 186 12.52 6.07 9.67
CA VAL A 186 13.10 5.20 8.65
C VAL A 186 14.53 4.79 9.02
N CYS A 187 15.39 5.75 9.45
CA CYS A 187 16.74 5.43 9.92
C CYS A 187 16.73 4.39 11.05
N ARG A 188 15.86 4.57 12.06
CA ARG A 188 15.73 3.60 13.17
C ARG A 188 15.34 2.20 12.68
N TYR A 189 14.41 2.11 11.74
CA TYR A 189 14.05 0.83 11.12
C TYR A 189 15.25 0.19 10.42
N LEU A 190 15.96 0.96 9.59
CA LEU A 190 17.13 0.47 8.88
C LEU A 190 18.22 -0.01 9.85
N ASP A 191 18.41 0.70 10.97
CA ASP A 191 19.35 0.26 12.02
C ASP A 191 18.95 -1.05 12.69
N LEU A 192 17.65 -1.30 12.88
CA LEU A 192 17.16 -2.55 13.45
C LEU A 192 17.38 -3.75 12.52
N ILE A 193 17.24 -3.54 11.20
CA ILE A 193 17.29 -4.65 10.23
C ILE A 193 18.65 -4.82 9.55
N LYS A 194 19.62 -3.91 9.74
CA LYS A 194 20.94 -3.93 9.07
C LYS A 194 21.78 -5.19 9.31
N ASN A 195 21.56 -5.87 10.42
CA ASN A 195 22.28 -7.10 10.80
C ASN A 195 21.46 -8.37 10.54
N THR A 196 20.34 -8.25 9.83
CA THR A 196 19.52 -9.40 9.41
C THR A 196 19.83 -9.73 7.94
N GLU A 197 19.43 -10.92 7.51
CA GLU A 197 19.53 -11.32 6.09
C GLU A 197 18.36 -10.77 5.24
N THR A 198 17.54 -9.87 5.81
CA THR A 198 16.36 -9.32 5.16
C THR A 198 16.76 -8.41 4.00
N ASN A 199 16.27 -8.70 2.81
CA ASN A 199 16.51 -7.87 1.63
C ASN A 199 15.76 -6.53 1.73
N ILE A 200 16.38 -5.43 1.32
CA ILE A 200 15.75 -4.10 1.30
C ILE A 200 15.79 -3.53 -0.10
N ILE A 201 14.62 -3.24 -0.64
CA ILE A 201 14.45 -2.59 -1.94
C ILE A 201 13.76 -1.25 -1.69
N PHE A 202 14.44 -0.15 -2.01
CA PHE A 202 13.84 1.17 -1.90
C PHE A 202 12.99 1.48 -3.13
N ARG A 203 11.81 2.04 -2.89
CA ARG A 203 10.88 2.52 -3.92
C ARG A 203 10.54 3.98 -3.72
N LEU A 204 10.25 4.66 -4.80
CA LEU A 204 9.78 6.04 -4.81
C LEU A 204 8.78 6.22 -5.95
N VAL A 205 7.57 6.65 -5.64
CA VAL A 205 6.62 7.08 -6.68
C VAL A 205 6.99 8.50 -7.11
N PHE A 206 7.34 8.66 -8.37
CA PHE A 206 7.66 9.97 -8.92
C PHE A 206 6.40 10.75 -9.32
N VAL A 207 6.21 11.90 -8.73
CA VAL A 207 5.26 12.94 -9.13
C VAL A 207 6.02 14.22 -9.48
N LYS A 208 5.44 15.07 -10.35
CA LYS A 208 6.16 16.24 -10.90
C LYS A 208 6.73 17.20 -9.82
N SER A 209 6.05 17.35 -8.69
CA SER A 209 6.52 18.18 -7.56
C SER A 209 7.90 17.77 -7.03
N LEU A 210 8.27 16.49 -7.15
CA LEU A 210 9.59 16.00 -6.73
C LEU A 210 10.77 16.56 -7.55
N LEU A 211 10.54 17.00 -8.80
CA LEU A 211 11.60 17.63 -9.59
C LEU A 211 12.19 18.85 -8.88
N PHE A 212 11.35 19.59 -8.19
CA PHE A 212 11.72 20.83 -7.52
C PHE A 212 12.17 20.62 -6.07
N ASN A 213 12.05 19.39 -5.55
CA ASN A 213 12.53 19.08 -4.21
C ASN A 213 14.05 18.85 -4.23
N THR A 214 14.79 19.83 -3.75
CA THR A 214 16.26 19.80 -3.71
C THR A 214 16.83 18.83 -2.68
N ASN A 215 16.01 18.38 -1.73
CA ASN A 215 16.46 17.55 -0.60
C ASN A 215 16.40 16.06 -0.86
N VAL A 216 15.80 15.60 -1.98
CA VAL A 216 15.59 14.15 -2.24
C VAL A 216 16.90 13.39 -2.22
N THR A 217 17.91 13.84 -2.97
CA THR A 217 19.21 13.16 -3.04
C THR A 217 19.94 13.15 -1.70
N GLN A 218 19.87 14.26 -0.95
CA GLN A 218 20.45 14.35 0.41
C GLN A 218 19.78 13.34 1.37
N ILE A 219 18.46 13.14 1.25
CA ILE A 219 17.75 12.16 2.06
C ILE A 219 18.17 10.74 1.66
N LEU A 220 18.26 10.43 0.37
CA LEU A 220 18.72 9.13 -0.10
C LEU A 220 20.15 8.81 0.39
N HIS A 221 21.06 9.78 0.36
CA HIS A 221 22.40 9.63 0.93
C HIS A 221 22.35 9.40 2.45
N LYS A 222 21.54 10.18 3.18
CA LYS A 222 21.37 10.00 4.64
C LYS A 222 20.86 8.60 4.98
N LEU A 223 19.97 8.03 4.17
CA LEU A 223 19.46 6.67 4.32
C LEU A 223 20.41 5.59 3.77
N ASN A 224 21.60 5.99 3.25
CA ASN A 224 22.57 5.10 2.62
C ASN A 224 22.01 4.28 1.46
N VAL A 225 21.06 4.84 0.70
CA VAL A 225 20.45 4.19 -0.46
C VAL A 225 21.46 4.06 -1.58
N LYS A 226 21.75 2.84 -2.03
CA LYS A 226 22.66 2.55 -3.14
C LYS A 226 21.93 2.29 -4.45
N SER A 227 20.71 1.77 -4.34
CA SER A 227 19.85 1.52 -5.48
C SER A 227 18.40 1.83 -5.11
N ILE A 228 17.61 2.28 -6.08
CA ILE A 228 16.22 2.65 -5.88
C ILE A 228 15.39 2.32 -7.12
N GLU A 229 14.20 1.78 -6.90
CA GLU A 229 13.16 1.65 -7.92
C GLU A 229 12.31 2.93 -7.95
N ILE A 230 12.21 3.56 -9.12
CA ILE A 230 11.38 4.75 -9.29
C ILE A 230 10.18 4.39 -10.16
N LEU A 231 8.99 4.53 -9.57
CA LEU A 231 7.73 4.28 -10.24
C LEU A 231 7.18 5.60 -10.79
N LYS A 232 6.86 5.61 -12.08
CA LYS A 232 6.16 6.75 -12.68
C LYS A 232 4.73 6.78 -12.13
N CYS A 233 4.32 7.91 -11.53
CA CYS A 233 2.94 8.08 -11.09
C CYS A 233 1.98 7.95 -12.28
N HIS A 234 0.84 7.31 -12.05
CA HIS A 234 -0.21 7.08 -13.05
C HIS A 234 -1.60 7.34 -12.44
N ASN A 235 -2.61 7.55 -13.28
CA ASN A 235 -3.98 7.83 -12.84
C ASN A 235 -4.91 6.60 -12.88
N LEU A 236 -4.38 5.37 -12.75
CA LEU A 236 -5.18 4.14 -12.78
C LEU A 236 -6.18 4.03 -11.60
N GLY A 237 -5.95 4.80 -10.54
CA GLY A 237 -6.86 4.89 -9.38
C GLY A 237 -8.12 5.71 -9.62
N GLU A 238 -8.26 6.46 -10.71
CA GLU A 238 -9.36 7.42 -10.96
C GLU A 238 -10.75 6.85 -10.67
N LYS A 239 -11.06 5.68 -11.22
CA LYS A 239 -12.37 5.03 -11.02
C LYS A 239 -12.64 4.71 -9.55
N LYS A 240 -11.59 4.43 -8.77
CA LYS A 240 -11.71 4.16 -7.33
C LYS A 240 -12.02 5.44 -6.55
N TYR A 241 -11.37 6.57 -6.90
CA TYR A 241 -11.67 7.89 -6.32
C TYR A 241 -13.13 8.28 -6.55
N ILE A 242 -13.63 8.13 -7.79
CA ILE A 242 -15.03 8.39 -8.14
C ILE A 242 -15.97 7.54 -7.27
N LYS A 243 -15.72 6.23 -7.16
CA LYS A 243 -16.53 5.32 -6.34
C LYS A 243 -16.47 5.61 -4.85
N LEU A 244 -15.38 6.22 -4.38
CA LEU A 244 -15.23 6.64 -2.98
C LEU A 244 -15.86 8.01 -2.71
N GLY A 245 -16.28 8.74 -3.75
CA GLY A 245 -16.75 10.12 -3.64
C GLY A 245 -15.63 11.09 -3.25
N LEU A 246 -14.38 10.76 -3.57
CA LEU A 246 -13.20 11.56 -3.29
C LEU A 246 -12.82 12.40 -4.52
N PRO A 247 -12.24 13.59 -4.31
CA PRO A 247 -11.66 14.36 -5.39
C PRO A 247 -10.52 13.59 -6.05
N ASN A 248 -10.50 13.54 -7.37
CA ASN A 248 -9.40 12.98 -8.14
C ASN A 248 -8.63 14.10 -8.84
N LYS A 249 -7.32 14.03 -8.78
CA LYS A 249 -6.39 14.89 -9.52
C LYS A 249 -5.35 14.00 -10.18
N ASP A 250 -5.08 14.29 -11.44
CA ASP A 250 -4.03 13.60 -12.18
C ASP A 250 -2.65 14.15 -11.77
N PHE A 251 -1.79 13.27 -11.30
CA PHE A 251 -0.41 13.55 -10.91
C PHE A 251 0.60 12.92 -11.88
N THR A 252 0.13 12.38 -13.00
CA THR A 252 0.98 11.72 -14.00
C THR A 252 1.99 12.72 -14.56
N PRO A 253 3.30 12.49 -14.36
CA PRO A 253 4.34 13.37 -14.91
C PRO A 253 4.55 13.10 -16.41
N SER A 254 5.15 14.07 -17.11
CA SER A 254 5.62 13.82 -18.47
C SER A 254 6.75 12.79 -18.47
N GLN A 255 6.99 12.13 -19.61
CA GLN A 255 8.10 11.19 -19.74
C GLN A 255 9.45 11.90 -19.59
N ASN A 256 9.56 13.13 -20.08
CA ASN A 256 10.78 13.93 -19.98
C ASN A 256 11.07 14.29 -18.50
N ASP A 257 10.06 14.70 -17.73
CA ASP A 257 10.21 14.98 -16.29
C ASP A 257 10.68 13.74 -15.53
N PHE A 258 10.13 12.58 -15.88
CA PHE A 258 10.50 11.29 -15.25
C PHE A 258 11.96 10.92 -15.52
N ILE A 259 12.40 11.00 -16.79
CA ILE A 259 13.79 10.74 -17.17
C ILE A 259 14.74 11.78 -16.55
N THR A 260 14.36 13.05 -16.52
CA THR A 260 15.18 14.11 -15.92
C THR A 260 15.40 13.86 -14.43
N PHE A 261 14.36 13.44 -13.72
CA PHE A 261 14.45 13.12 -12.31
C PHE A 261 15.33 11.90 -12.04
N SER A 262 15.18 10.82 -12.83
CA SER A 262 16.02 9.62 -12.65
C SER A 262 17.50 9.93 -12.89
N LYS A 263 17.85 10.69 -13.95
CA LYS A 263 19.21 11.13 -14.20
C LYS A 263 19.79 11.98 -13.06
N LYS A 264 18.95 12.83 -12.44
CA LYS A 264 19.39 13.61 -11.27
C LYS A 264 19.86 12.71 -10.13
N ILE A 265 19.17 11.58 -9.89
CA ILE A 265 19.52 10.61 -8.85
C ILE A 265 20.74 9.79 -9.26
N GLU A 266 20.81 9.35 -10.52
CA GLU A 266 21.97 8.61 -11.05
C GLU A 266 23.27 9.42 -10.98
N ASN A 267 23.22 10.72 -11.25
CA ASN A 267 24.37 11.63 -11.16
C ASN A 267 24.95 11.76 -9.74
N GLU A 268 24.17 11.41 -8.73
CA GLU A 268 24.60 11.33 -7.33
C GLU A 268 25.17 9.95 -6.96
N GLY A 269 25.38 9.06 -7.93
CA GLY A 269 25.97 7.73 -7.73
C GLY A 269 25.00 6.68 -7.18
N ILE A 270 23.68 6.92 -7.27
CA ILE A 270 22.65 5.98 -6.85
C ILE A 270 22.13 5.25 -8.09
N SER A 271 22.15 3.91 -8.09
CA SER A 271 21.61 3.10 -9.18
C SER A 271 20.07 3.22 -9.24
N VAL A 272 19.54 3.46 -10.44
CA VAL A 272 18.08 3.65 -10.63
C VAL A 272 17.52 2.57 -11.54
N SER A 273 16.44 1.94 -11.07
CA SER A 273 15.58 1.08 -11.89
C SER A 273 14.26 1.80 -12.15
N LEU A 274 13.92 2.01 -13.43
CA LEU A 274 12.67 2.68 -13.81
C LEU A 274 11.57 1.64 -13.98
N LEU A 275 10.49 1.81 -13.22
CA LEU A 275 9.29 1.00 -13.37
C LEU A 275 8.20 1.84 -14.05
N THR A 276 7.79 1.37 -15.23
CA THR A 276 6.66 1.91 -16.00
C THR A 276 5.54 0.87 -15.98
N THR A 277 4.34 1.29 -15.64
CA THR A 277 3.13 0.45 -15.73
C THR A 277 2.71 0.24 -17.17
#